data_e09bd5484df0fe75334c16ee24b01d6f
#
_entry.id   e09bd5484df0fe75334c16ee24b01d6f
#
_cell.length_a   1.000
_cell.length_b   1.000
_cell.length_c   1.000
_cell.angle_alpha   90.00
_cell.angle_beta   90.00
_cell.angle_gamma   90.00
#
_symmetry.space_group_name_H-M   'P 1'
#
loop_
_entity.id
_entity.type
_entity.pdbx_description
1 polymer ?
#
loop_
_entity_poly.entity_id
_entity_poly.type
_entity_poly.pdbx_seq_one_letter_code
_entity_poly.pdbx_strand_id
1 'polypeptide(L)'
;MSEDLADRYAVTLDLTGVTDKTGLMERAAHVLDLPEWFGRNWDALLDSLCDTTVWPTPAVERGLLVVVRGWHTFAEKNPREWRIASDILSEAVDRTFLLDVMLALGGNAHL
;
A
#
# COMPACT_ATOMS: atom_id res chain seq x y z
N MET A 1 2.64 21.04 -10.72
CA MET A 1 2.73 20.79 -10.29
C MET A 1 2.79 20.09 -9.71
N SER A 2 2.81 19.80 -9.66
CA SER A 2 2.97 18.90 -9.20
C SER A 2 2.63 18.73 -8.07
N GLU A 3 2.01 18.25 -7.77
CA GLU A 3 1.85 18.02 -6.78
C GLU A 3 2.56 17.49 -6.27
N ASP A 4 2.71 17.61 -5.82
CA ASP A 4 3.64 17.16 -5.28
C ASP A 4 3.40 16.10 -4.37
N LEU A 5 3.96 14.89 -4.58
CA LEU A 5 3.91 13.78 -3.66
C LEU A 5 4.52 14.11 -2.32
N ALA A 6 5.37 15.11 -2.31
CA ALA A 6 6.02 15.52 -1.07
C ALA A 6 5.03 16.05 -0.03
N ASP A 7 3.88 16.52 -0.49
CA ASP A 7 2.88 17.01 0.44
C ASP A 7 1.96 15.94 0.96
N ARG A 8 2.03 14.74 0.40
CA ARG A 8 1.18 13.65 0.84
C ARG A 8 1.65 13.08 2.17
N TYR A 9 0.73 12.52 2.90
CA TYR A 9 1.10 11.77 4.10
C TYR A 9 1.59 10.40 3.62
N ALA A 10 2.86 10.10 3.84
CA ALA A 10 3.46 8.87 3.32
C ALA A 10 3.49 7.79 4.39
N VAL A 11 3.11 6.58 4.00
CA VAL A 11 3.30 5.41 4.84
C VAL A 11 4.14 4.42 4.06
N THR A 12 4.93 3.63 4.76
CA THR A 12 5.78 2.63 4.10
C THR A 12 5.24 1.25 4.39
N LEU A 13 4.84 0.56 3.34
CA LEU A 13 4.45 -0.83 3.44
C LEU A 13 5.70 -1.65 3.10
N ASP A 14 6.37 -2.12 4.14
CA ASP A 14 7.63 -2.84 3.96
C ASP A 14 7.35 -4.33 3.96
N LEU A 15 7.55 -4.94 2.81
CA LEU A 15 7.30 -6.38 2.65
C LEU A 15 8.55 -7.23 2.87
N THR A 16 9.63 -6.63 3.34
CA THR A 16 10.84 -7.38 3.66
C THR A 16 10.50 -8.46 4.68
N GLY A 17 10.83 -9.69 4.39
CA GLY A 17 10.55 -10.81 5.30
C GLY A 17 9.15 -11.35 5.21
N VAL A 18 8.27 -10.70 4.46
CA VAL A 18 6.90 -11.19 4.29
C VAL A 18 6.90 -12.27 3.23
N THR A 19 6.33 -13.43 3.55
CA THR A 19 6.40 -14.59 2.67
C THR A 19 5.06 -15.03 2.13
N ASP A 20 3.97 -14.43 2.58
CA ASP A 20 2.64 -14.85 2.12
C ASP A 20 1.64 -13.70 2.21
N LYS A 21 0.43 -13.96 1.73
CA LYS A 21 -0.64 -12.98 1.73
C LYS A 21 -1.01 -12.54 3.14
N THR A 22 -1.03 -13.46 4.07
CA THR A 22 -1.38 -13.12 5.45
C THR A 22 -0.41 -12.09 6.02
N GLY A 23 0.88 -12.26 5.78
CA GLY A 23 1.87 -11.31 6.25
C GLY A 23 1.69 -9.95 5.60
N LEU A 24 1.37 -9.92 4.30
CA LEU A 24 1.11 -8.67 3.61
C LEU A 24 -0.08 -7.94 4.24
N MET A 25 -1.16 -8.67 4.51
CA MET A 25 -2.35 -8.06 5.10
C MET A 25 -2.06 -7.51 6.49
N GLU A 26 -1.25 -8.22 7.28
CA GLU A 26 -0.90 -7.74 8.62
C GLU A 26 -0.06 -6.47 8.54
N ARG A 27 0.88 -6.41 7.60
CA ARG A 27 1.69 -5.23 7.46
C ARG A 27 0.86 -4.04 7.00
N ALA A 28 -0.06 -4.28 6.06
CA ALA A 28 -0.95 -3.22 5.57
C ALA A 28 -1.83 -2.69 6.70
N ALA A 29 -2.40 -3.60 7.49
CA ALA A 29 -3.26 -3.19 8.59
C ALA A 29 -2.48 -2.35 9.60
N HIS A 30 -1.23 -2.72 9.83
CA HIS A 30 -0.41 -2.00 10.80
C HIS A 30 -0.04 -0.60 10.30
N VAL A 31 0.47 -0.49 9.08
CA VAL A 31 0.97 0.82 8.62
C VAL A 31 -0.15 1.79 8.30
N LEU A 32 -1.32 1.28 7.94
CA LEU A 32 -2.47 2.13 7.66
C LEU A 32 -3.37 2.29 8.88
N ASP A 33 -3.02 1.63 9.98
CA ASP A 33 -3.78 1.70 11.22
C ASP A 33 -5.25 1.36 10.96
N LEU A 34 -5.46 0.26 10.23
CA LEU A 34 -6.80 -0.15 9.86
C LEU A 34 -7.56 -0.66 11.08
N PRO A 35 -8.88 -0.53 11.07
CA PRO A 35 -9.66 -0.96 12.23
C PRO A 35 -9.57 -2.47 12.42
N GLU A 36 -9.89 -2.91 13.62
CA GLU A 36 -9.82 -4.33 13.95
C GLU A 36 -10.75 -5.18 13.10
N TRP A 37 -11.81 -4.57 12.60
CA TRP A 37 -12.75 -5.29 11.76
C TRP A 37 -12.28 -5.43 10.31
N PHE A 38 -11.08 -4.91 9.99
CA PHE A 38 -10.54 -5.10 8.66
C PHE A 38 -10.46 -6.60 8.35
N GLY A 39 -11.05 -7.01 7.23
CA GLY A 39 -11.26 -8.42 6.92
C GLY A 39 -10.03 -9.18 6.45
N ARG A 40 -8.92 -8.53 6.24
CA ARG A 40 -7.65 -9.15 5.84
C ARG A 40 -7.77 -10.01 4.60
N ASN A 41 -8.49 -9.50 3.62
CA ASN A 41 -8.56 -10.13 2.30
C ASN A 41 -8.42 -9.04 1.24
N TRP A 42 -8.30 -9.46 -0.01
CA TRP A 42 -8.03 -8.51 -1.09
C TRP A 42 -9.16 -7.50 -1.26
N ASP A 43 -10.41 -7.93 -1.15
CA ASP A 43 -11.54 -7.02 -1.28
C ASP A 43 -11.54 -6.00 -0.15
N ALA A 44 -11.26 -6.44 1.06
CA ALA A 44 -11.23 -5.55 2.21
C ALA A 44 -10.08 -4.55 2.07
N LEU A 45 -8.94 -4.98 1.53
CA LEU A 45 -7.83 -4.09 1.32
C LEU A 45 -8.19 -3.00 0.31
N LEU A 46 -8.79 -3.39 -0.80
CA LEU A 46 -9.21 -2.43 -1.81
C LEU A 46 -10.20 -1.44 -1.22
N ASP A 47 -11.20 -1.94 -0.49
CA ASP A 47 -12.20 -1.08 0.13
C ASP A 47 -11.55 -0.09 1.10
N SER A 48 -10.60 -0.56 1.90
CA SER A 48 -9.94 0.31 2.88
C SER A 48 -9.09 1.36 2.21
N LEU A 49 -8.40 0.99 1.12
CA LEU A 49 -7.60 1.96 0.40
C LEU A 49 -8.46 3.04 -0.26
N CYS A 50 -9.69 2.70 -0.61
CA CYS A 50 -10.59 3.65 -1.26
C CYS A 50 -11.47 4.41 -0.26
N ASP A 51 -11.40 4.08 1.03
CA ASP A 51 -12.28 4.69 2.02
C ASP A 51 -11.47 5.66 2.87
N THR A 52 -11.57 6.93 2.54
CA THR A 52 -10.78 7.94 3.25
C THR A 52 -11.13 8.04 4.71
N THR A 53 -12.28 7.52 5.13
CA THR A 53 -12.66 7.61 6.53
C THR A 53 -11.83 6.69 7.41
N VAL A 54 -11.15 5.69 6.83
CA VAL A 54 -10.29 4.81 7.61
C VAL A 54 -8.81 5.16 7.44
N TRP A 55 -8.49 6.16 6.65
CA TRP A 55 -7.10 6.59 6.50
C TRP A 55 -6.62 7.29 7.77
N PRO A 56 -5.31 7.30 8.02
CA PRO A 56 -4.76 8.15 9.09
C PRO A 56 -5.20 9.60 8.88
N THR A 57 -5.46 10.28 9.99
CA THR A 57 -6.02 11.62 9.92
C THR A 57 -5.25 12.58 9.03
N PRO A 58 -3.91 12.64 9.09
CA PRO A 58 -3.19 13.56 8.21
C PRO A 58 -3.40 13.26 6.74
N ALA A 59 -3.64 11.99 6.39
CA ALA A 59 -3.82 11.61 4.99
C ALA A 59 -5.15 12.11 4.44
N VAL A 60 -6.15 12.28 5.29
CA VAL A 60 -7.45 12.76 4.84
C VAL A 60 -7.30 14.16 4.24
N GLU A 61 -6.45 14.96 4.82
CA GLU A 61 -6.26 16.33 4.35
C GLU A 61 -5.22 16.45 3.27
N ARG A 62 -4.16 15.68 3.38
CA ARG A 62 -2.99 15.85 2.51
C ARG A 62 -2.93 14.86 1.36
N GLY A 63 -3.76 13.83 1.42
CA GLY A 63 -3.63 12.72 0.49
C GLY A 63 -2.70 11.68 1.06
N LEU A 64 -2.79 10.46 0.53
CA LEU A 64 -2.04 9.31 1.04
C LEU A 64 -1.08 8.82 -0.02
N LEU A 65 0.16 8.63 0.36
CA LEU A 65 1.16 7.99 -0.49
C LEU A 65 1.59 6.70 0.19
N VAL A 66 1.39 5.57 -0.47
CA VAL A 66 1.85 4.28 0.04
C VAL A 66 3.12 3.92 -0.68
N VAL A 67 4.23 3.84 0.05
CA VAL A 67 5.51 3.46 -0.51
C VAL A 67 5.71 1.98 -0.20
N VAL A 68 5.80 1.14 -1.23
CA VAL A 68 5.93 -0.30 -1.04
C VAL A 68 7.39 -0.66 -1.21
N ARG A 69 8.00 -1.20 -0.17
CA ARG A 69 9.40 -1.59 -0.17
C ARG A 69 9.52 -3.09 0.02
N GLY A 70 10.65 -3.63 -0.38
CA GLY A 70 10.90 -5.06 -0.17
C GLY A 70 9.99 -5.97 -0.96
N TRP A 71 9.35 -5.47 -1.99
CA TRP A 71 8.36 -6.24 -2.71
C TRP A 71 8.97 -7.26 -3.67
N HIS A 72 10.25 -7.07 -4.04
CA HIS A 72 10.86 -7.95 -5.04
C HIS A 72 10.89 -9.41 -4.59
N THR A 73 11.32 -9.65 -3.36
CA THR A 73 11.38 -11.02 -2.86
C THR A 73 9.99 -11.61 -2.74
N PHE A 74 9.02 -10.81 -2.28
CA PHE A 74 7.66 -11.29 -2.19
C PHE A 74 7.15 -11.65 -3.59
N ALA A 75 7.41 -10.80 -4.59
CA ALA A 75 6.96 -11.03 -5.95
C ALA A 75 7.59 -12.28 -6.54
N GLU A 76 8.85 -12.52 -6.24
CA GLU A 76 9.53 -13.72 -6.75
C GLU A 76 8.97 -14.99 -6.14
N LYS A 77 8.69 -14.97 -4.86
CA LYS A 77 8.21 -16.16 -4.17
C LYS A 77 6.72 -16.37 -4.30
N ASN A 78 5.97 -15.31 -4.54
CA ASN A 78 4.52 -15.36 -4.61
C ASN A 78 4.03 -14.55 -5.81
N PRO A 79 4.39 -14.97 -7.04
CA PRO A 79 4.07 -14.15 -8.21
C PRO A 79 2.57 -13.94 -8.42
N ARG A 80 1.77 -14.96 -8.09
CA ARG A 80 0.33 -14.83 -8.25
C ARG A 80 -0.23 -13.81 -7.25
N GLU A 81 0.19 -13.93 -5.99
CA GLU A 81 -0.31 -13.00 -4.97
C GLU A 81 0.18 -11.59 -5.26
N TRP A 82 1.41 -11.46 -5.75
CA TRP A 82 1.91 -10.13 -6.06
C TRP A 82 1.14 -9.51 -7.22
N ARG A 83 0.75 -10.31 -8.20
CA ARG A 83 -0.06 -9.77 -9.29
C ARG A 83 -1.39 -9.25 -8.75
N ILE A 84 -2.04 -9.99 -7.87
CA ILE A 84 -3.28 -9.54 -7.27
C ILE A 84 -3.06 -8.26 -6.47
N ALA A 85 -1.99 -8.23 -5.68
CA ALA A 85 -1.68 -7.05 -4.87
C ALA A 85 -1.47 -5.82 -5.75
N SER A 86 -0.69 -5.96 -6.81
CA SER A 86 -0.41 -4.82 -7.66
C SER A 86 -1.65 -4.35 -8.41
N ASP A 87 -2.53 -5.27 -8.81
CA ASP A 87 -3.79 -4.90 -9.44
C ASP A 87 -4.68 -4.15 -8.47
N ILE A 88 -4.74 -4.60 -7.20
CA ILE A 88 -5.53 -3.94 -6.17
C ILE A 88 -5.00 -2.51 -5.93
N LEU A 89 -3.68 -2.37 -5.85
CA LEU A 89 -3.11 -1.05 -5.62
C LEU A 89 -3.39 -0.11 -6.79
N SER A 90 -3.29 -0.62 -8.01
CA SER A 90 -3.60 0.19 -9.19
C SER A 90 -5.05 0.60 -9.23
N GLU A 91 -5.93 -0.34 -8.91
CA GLU A 91 -7.35 -0.03 -8.95
C GLU A 91 -7.72 0.99 -7.88
N ALA A 92 -7.10 0.90 -6.71
CA ALA A 92 -7.36 1.86 -5.64
C ALA A 92 -6.94 3.26 -6.06
N VAL A 93 -5.79 3.38 -6.73
CA VAL A 93 -5.33 4.68 -7.21
C VAL A 93 -6.30 5.23 -8.25
N ASP A 94 -6.79 4.39 -9.14
CA ASP A 94 -7.73 4.83 -10.17
C ASP A 94 -9.05 5.30 -9.59
N ARG A 95 -9.48 4.68 -8.50
CA ARG A 95 -10.76 5.01 -7.91
C ARG A 95 -10.72 6.14 -6.90
N THR A 96 -9.54 6.46 -6.38
CA THR A 96 -9.47 7.30 -5.19
C THR A 96 -8.55 8.49 -5.45
N PHE A 97 -9.17 9.66 -5.56
CA PHE A 97 -8.42 10.89 -5.71
C PHE A 97 -7.54 11.05 -4.47
N LEU A 98 -6.38 11.57 -4.61
CA LEU A 98 -5.43 11.81 -3.51
C LEU A 98 -4.76 10.56 -2.98
N LEU A 99 -4.89 9.43 -3.66
CA LEU A 99 -4.12 8.24 -3.30
C LEU A 99 -3.09 7.96 -4.38
N ASP A 100 -1.85 7.75 -3.96
CA ASP A 100 -0.79 7.31 -4.86
C ASP A 100 -0.02 6.18 -4.25
N VAL A 101 0.56 5.34 -5.09
CA VAL A 101 1.36 4.21 -4.66
C VAL A 101 2.68 4.26 -5.41
N MET A 102 3.77 4.10 -4.69
CA MET A 102 5.09 4.10 -5.27
C MET A 102 5.79 2.79 -4.91
N LEU A 103 6.34 2.09 -5.91
CA LEU A 103 7.11 0.89 -5.67
C LEU A 103 8.57 1.29 -5.57
N ALA A 104 9.14 1.14 -4.39
CA ALA A 104 10.53 1.50 -4.18
C ALA A 104 11.44 0.45 -4.78
N LEU A 105 12.54 0.88 -5.37
CA LEU A 105 13.44 -0.04 -6.05
C LEU A 105 14.35 -0.79 -5.11
N GLY A 106 14.32 -0.52 -3.86
CA GLY A 106 15.16 -1.23 -2.92
C GLY A 106 16.44 -0.48 -2.61
N GLY A 107 17.20 -1.03 -1.71
CA GLY A 107 18.34 -0.33 -1.20
C GLY A 107 19.46 -0.16 -2.18
N ASN A 108 19.52 -0.98 -3.22
CA ASN A 108 20.59 -0.86 -4.18
C ASN A 108 20.10 -0.29 -5.47
N ALA A 109 19.08 0.46 -5.42
CA ALA A 109 18.53 1.01 -6.61
C ALA A 109 19.39 2.04 -7.21
N HIS A 110 20.49 2.25 -6.68
CA HIS A 110 21.29 3.17 -7.30
C HIS A 110 21.71 2.69 -8.60
N LEU A 111 21.59 1.85 -9.05
CA LEU A 111 21.99 1.58 -10.37
C LEU A 111 23.30 2.05 -10.75
#